data_34a0a4e74d5f2a63dad6b0b7bf4061da
#
_entry.id   34a0a4e74d5f2a63dad6b0b7bf4061da
#
_cell.length_a   1.000
_cell.length_b   1.000
_cell.length_c   1.000
_cell.angle_alpha   90.00
_cell.angle_beta   90.00
_cell.angle_gamma   90.00
#
_symmetry.space_group_name_H-M   'P 1'
#
loop_
_entity.id
_entity.type
_entity.pdbx_description
1 polymer ?
#
loop_
_entity_poly.entity_id
_entity_poly.type
_entity_poly.pdbx_seq_one_letter_code
_entity_poly.pdbx_strand_id
1 'polypeptide(L)'
;MDMSGKTAIVAGLGVSGQSMMEVLGSRAEKVLGVDEKKPDADLHSFDHIDWDHIDLVMTSPVFNPRTPFILEAQRRGIPVMSEVELAWQLRVDCDATGHPAQWIGITGTNGKTSTTEMTSEMLTACGLTAPAVGNIGKAVSHA
;
A
#
# COMPACT_ATOMS: atom_id res chain seq x y z
N MET A 1 -8.63 6.44 -8.11
CA MET A 1 -9.27 6.61 -6.77
C MET A 1 -9.13 8.06 -6.35
N ASP A 2 -10.23 8.76 -6.08
CA ASP A 2 -10.20 10.13 -5.55
C ASP A 2 -10.25 10.11 -4.02
N MET A 3 -9.28 10.74 -3.38
CA MET A 3 -9.13 10.84 -1.93
C MET A 3 -9.31 12.27 -1.41
N SER A 4 -9.69 13.23 -2.26
CA SER A 4 -9.91 14.62 -1.87
C SER A 4 -11.01 14.70 -0.80
N GLY A 5 -10.76 15.41 0.29
CA GLY A 5 -11.69 15.56 1.41
C GLY A 5 -11.92 14.29 2.23
N LYS A 6 -11.08 13.27 2.09
CA LYS A 6 -11.20 12.00 2.81
C LYS A 6 -10.10 11.81 3.84
N THR A 7 -10.43 11.08 4.89
CA THR A 7 -9.50 10.69 5.95
C THR A 7 -9.17 9.20 5.85
N ALA A 8 -7.87 8.89 5.82
CA ALA A 8 -7.38 7.53 5.80
C ALA A 8 -6.63 7.17 7.09
N ILE A 9 -6.75 5.92 7.52
CA ILE A 9 -5.88 5.30 8.53
C ILE A 9 -4.88 4.39 7.84
N VAL A 10 -3.63 4.44 8.27
CA VAL A 10 -2.58 3.49 7.89
C VAL A 10 -2.18 2.68 9.12
N ALA A 11 -2.49 1.40 9.10
CA ALA A 11 -2.19 0.46 10.18
C ALA A 11 -0.82 -0.19 9.98
N GLY A 12 0.08 0.04 10.93
CA GLY A 12 1.47 -0.43 10.91
C GLY A 12 2.37 0.46 10.06
N LEU A 13 3.36 1.08 10.68
CA LEU A 13 4.28 2.06 10.08
C LEU A 13 5.66 1.44 9.74
N GLY A 14 5.66 0.22 9.22
CA GLY A 14 6.83 -0.38 8.57
C GLY A 14 7.08 0.21 7.18
N VAL A 15 7.89 -0.45 6.35
CA VAL A 15 8.23 0.03 4.99
C VAL A 15 6.98 0.32 4.15
N SER A 16 6.05 -0.63 4.06
CA SER A 16 4.79 -0.43 3.31
C SER A 16 3.91 0.66 3.93
N GLY A 17 3.84 0.74 5.27
CA GLY A 17 3.06 1.75 5.97
C GLY A 17 3.57 3.18 5.71
N GLN A 18 4.86 3.38 5.79
CA GLN A 18 5.47 4.68 5.48
C GLN A 18 5.23 5.09 4.02
N SER A 19 5.38 4.16 3.09
CA SER A 19 5.07 4.40 1.68
C SER A 19 3.60 4.80 1.47
N MET A 20 2.66 4.10 2.13
CA MET A 20 1.23 4.45 2.10
C MET A 20 0.97 5.84 2.69
N MET A 21 1.62 6.20 3.81
CA MET A 21 1.52 7.54 4.43
C MET A 21 1.96 8.63 3.45
N GLU A 22 3.11 8.46 2.78
CA GLU A 22 3.64 9.42 1.81
C GLU A 22 2.72 9.57 0.60
N VAL A 23 2.30 8.45 0.00
CA VAL A 23 1.46 8.46 -1.20
C VAL A 23 0.09 9.06 -0.93
N LEU A 24 -0.54 8.75 0.21
CA LEU A 24 -1.84 9.29 0.59
C LEU A 24 -1.74 10.73 1.11
N GLY A 25 -0.65 11.10 1.77
CA GLY A 25 -0.45 12.42 2.34
C GLY A 25 -0.55 13.57 1.32
N SER A 26 -0.26 13.29 0.05
CA SER A 26 -0.42 14.25 -1.05
C SER A 26 -1.80 14.21 -1.73
N ARG A 27 -2.70 13.31 -1.34
CA ARG A 27 -3.98 13.03 -2.03
C ARG A 27 -5.20 13.08 -1.12
N ALA A 28 -5.05 12.70 0.14
CA ALA A 28 -6.11 12.72 1.14
C ALA A 28 -6.11 14.04 1.92
N GLU A 29 -7.22 14.39 2.53
CA GLU A 29 -7.31 15.54 3.44
C GLU A 29 -6.52 15.27 4.71
N LYS A 30 -6.61 14.05 5.23
CA LYS A 30 -5.92 13.63 6.44
C LYS A 30 -5.49 12.17 6.35
N VAL A 31 -4.29 11.88 6.83
CA VAL A 31 -3.79 10.52 6.96
C VAL A 31 -3.26 10.33 8.37
N LEU A 32 -3.74 9.30 9.06
CA LEU A 32 -3.36 8.97 10.43
C LEU A 32 -2.61 7.63 10.46
N GLY A 33 -1.39 7.64 10.92
CA GLY A 33 -0.60 6.46 11.16
C GLY A 33 -0.91 5.83 12.52
N VAL A 34 -1.23 4.55 12.55
CA VAL A 34 -1.49 3.79 13.78
C VAL A 34 -0.45 2.70 13.96
N ASP A 35 0.34 2.78 15.02
CA ASP A 35 1.34 1.78 15.35
C ASP A 35 1.65 1.79 16.85
N GLU A 36 1.48 0.64 17.50
CA GLU A 36 1.69 0.51 18.96
C GLU A 36 3.16 0.63 19.38
N LYS A 37 4.09 0.42 18.45
CA LYS A 37 5.53 0.35 18.71
C LYS A 37 6.31 1.56 18.21
N LYS A 38 5.71 2.39 17.35
CA LYS A 38 6.38 3.54 16.75
C LYS A 38 6.07 4.80 17.55
N PRO A 39 7.09 5.51 18.10
CA PRO A 39 6.86 6.69 18.92
C PRO A 39 6.32 7.90 18.11
N ASP A 40 6.52 7.90 16.82
CA ASP A 40 6.08 8.92 15.86
C ASP A 40 4.74 8.62 15.21
N ALA A 41 4.03 7.57 15.66
CA ALA A 41 2.68 7.29 15.19
C ALA A 41 1.68 8.32 15.73
N ASP A 42 0.69 8.69 14.91
CA ASP A 42 -0.40 9.59 15.32
C ASP A 42 -1.28 8.97 16.40
N LEU A 43 -1.49 7.65 16.31
CA LEU A 43 -2.23 6.86 17.27
C LEU A 43 -1.42 5.62 17.66
N HIS A 44 -1.41 5.31 18.95
CA HIS A 44 -0.72 4.14 19.50
C HIS A 44 -1.65 2.97 19.84
N SER A 45 -2.94 3.09 19.54
CA SER A 45 -3.94 2.04 19.76
C SER A 45 -5.05 2.13 18.74
N PHE A 46 -5.60 0.99 18.37
CA PHE A 46 -6.80 0.90 17.52
C PHE A 46 -8.11 1.11 18.29
N ASP A 47 -8.06 1.16 19.63
CA ASP A 47 -9.25 1.28 20.49
C ASP A 47 -9.86 2.69 20.47
N HIS A 48 -9.11 3.69 20.08
CA HIS A 48 -9.51 5.10 20.10
C HIS A 48 -9.71 5.72 18.71
N ILE A 49 -9.97 4.89 17.71
CA ILE A 49 -10.24 5.37 16.35
C ILE A 49 -11.65 5.99 16.32
N ASP A 50 -11.74 7.24 15.88
CA ASP A 50 -13.01 7.90 15.57
C ASP A 50 -13.51 7.44 14.19
N TRP A 51 -14.17 6.29 14.18
CA TRP A 51 -14.62 5.62 12.99
C TRP A 51 -15.61 6.42 12.13
N ASP A 52 -16.32 7.37 12.72
CA ASP A 52 -17.32 8.15 11.99
C ASP A 52 -16.69 9.15 11.01
N HIS A 53 -15.38 9.41 11.16
CA HIS A 53 -14.62 10.29 10.31
C HIS A 53 -13.54 9.56 9.47
N ILE A 54 -13.64 8.23 9.35
CA ILE A 54 -12.69 7.43 8.58
C ILE A 54 -13.34 6.92 7.29
N ASP A 55 -12.71 7.21 6.16
CA ASP A 55 -13.18 6.82 4.83
C ASP A 55 -12.43 5.63 4.24
N LEU A 56 -11.20 5.34 4.74
CA LEU A 56 -10.33 4.29 4.22
C LEU A 56 -9.42 3.76 5.31
N VAL A 57 -9.25 2.45 5.36
CA VAL A 57 -8.25 1.78 6.19
C VAL A 57 -7.22 1.10 5.29
N MET A 58 -5.96 1.48 5.47
CA MET A 58 -4.82 0.83 4.84
C MET A 58 -4.16 -0.13 5.82
N THR A 59 -3.85 -1.33 5.36
CA THR A 59 -3.19 -2.34 6.19
C THR A 59 -1.91 -2.85 5.55
N SER A 60 -0.89 -3.08 6.36
CA SER A 60 0.27 -3.84 5.92
C SER A 60 -0.04 -5.35 5.91
N PRO A 61 0.70 -6.17 5.12
CA PRO A 61 0.46 -7.61 5.03
C PRO A 61 0.64 -8.40 6.33
N VAL A 62 1.21 -7.78 7.37
CA VAL A 62 1.42 -8.43 8.68
C VAL A 62 0.12 -8.59 9.49
N PHE A 63 -0.92 -7.83 9.16
CA PHE A 63 -2.19 -7.92 9.87
C PHE A 63 -3.05 -9.07 9.33
N ASN A 64 -3.55 -9.87 10.27
CA ASN A 64 -4.54 -10.89 9.94
C ASN A 64 -5.86 -10.21 9.54
N PRO A 65 -6.54 -10.64 8.45
CA PRO A 65 -7.84 -10.10 8.07
C PRO A 65 -8.93 -10.18 9.14
N ARG A 66 -8.74 -11.02 10.16
CA ARG A 66 -9.67 -11.16 11.30
C ARG A 66 -9.29 -10.29 12.51
N THR A 67 -8.34 -9.39 12.36
CA THR A 67 -7.98 -8.43 13.43
C THR A 67 -9.18 -7.54 13.75
N PRO A 68 -9.48 -7.25 15.03
CA PRO A 68 -10.69 -6.53 15.44
C PRO A 68 -10.94 -5.22 14.72
N PHE A 69 -9.93 -4.37 14.52
CA PHE A 69 -10.11 -3.10 13.82
C PHE A 69 -10.46 -3.27 12.34
N ILE A 70 -9.96 -4.33 11.67
CA ILE A 70 -10.31 -4.64 10.28
C ILE A 70 -11.78 -5.08 10.20
N LEU A 71 -12.21 -5.95 11.11
CA LEU A 71 -13.60 -6.39 11.17
C LEU A 71 -14.56 -5.22 11.47
N GLU A 72 -14.15 -4.30 12.34
CA GLU A 72 -14.96 -3.11 12.65
C GLU A 72 -15.08 -2.18 11.44
N ALA A 73 -13.99 -1.92 10.73
CA ALA A 73 -14.01 -1.15 9.47
C ALA A 73 -14.97 -1.79 8.45
N GLN A 74 -14.86 -3.10 8.25
CA GLN A 74 -15.74 -3.85 7.33
C GLN A 74 -17.21 -3.79 7.76
N ARG A 75 -17.50 -3.93 9.06
CA ARG A 75 -18.87 -3.82 9.60
C ARG A 75 -19.49 -2.45 9.33
N ARG A 76 -18.68 -1.40 9.32
CA ARG A 76 -19.09 -0.01 9.00
C ARG A 76 -19.11 0.29 7.51
N GLY A 77 -18.74 -0.67 6.66
CA GLY A 77 -18.65 -0.47 5.21
C GLY A 77 -17.47 0.40 4.77
N ILE A 78 -16.49 0.59 5.66
CA ILE A 78 -15.25 1.31 5.34
C ILE A 78 -14.33 0.37 4.56
N PRO A 79 -13.86 0.74 3.36
CA PRO A 79 -12.96 -0.08 2.57
C PRO A 79 -11.63 -0.30 3.30
N VAL A 80 -11.13 -1.54 3.22
CA VAL A 80 -9.84 -1.94 3.76
C VAL A 80 -8.96 -2.39 2.60
N MET A 81 -7.80 -1.78 2.43
CA MET A 81 -6.90 -2.04 1.31
C MET A 81 -5.47 -2.34 1.77
N SER A 82 -4.75 -3.10 0.96
CA SER A 82 -3.31 -3.29 1.08
C SER A 82 -2.54 -2.22 0.28
N GLU A 83 -1.25 -2.11 0.53
CA GLU A 83 -0.35 -1.24 -0.24
C GLU A 83 -0.35 -1.59 -1.74
N VAL A 84 -0.40 -2.88 -2.07
CA VAL A 84 -0.45 -3.36 -3.45
C VAL A 84 -1.75 -2.94 -4.15
N GLU A 85 -2.88 -3.05 -3.44
CA GLU A 85 -4.17 -2.59 -3.96
C GLU A 85 -4.18 -1.07 -4.16
N LEU A 86 -3.64 -0.31 -3.22
CA LEU A 86 -3.48 1.14 -3.35
C LEU A 86 -2.68 1.50 -4.61
N ALA A 87 -1.51 0.89 -4.78
CA ALA A 87 -0.67 1.11 -5.96
C ALA A 87 -1.40 0.77 -7.26
N TRP A 88 -2.17 -0.32 -7.27
CA TRP A 88 -3.00 -0.69 -8.42
C TRP A 88 -4.07 0.36 -8.74
N GLN A 89 -4.75 0.88 -7.73
CA GLN A 89 -5.79 1.90 -7.87
C GLN A 89 -5.25 3.27 -8.33
N LEU A 90 -3.99 3.56 -8.00
CA LEU A 90 -3.34 4.84 -8.32
C LEU A 90 -2.49 4.80 -9.59
N ARG A 91 -2.48 3.69 -10.32
CA ARG A 91 -1.74 3.61 -11.59
C ARG A 91 -2.13 4.74 -12.53
N VAL A 92 -1.14 5.30 -13.19
CA VAL A 92 -1.29 6.31 -14.23
C VAL A 92 -0.95 5.71 -15.59
N ASP A 93 -1.43 6.35 -16.67
CA ASP A 93 -1.06 5.95 -18.00
C ASP A 93 0.42 6.26 -18.26
N CYS A 94 1.10 5.31 -18.88
CA CYS A 94 2.48 5.49 -19.31
C CYS A 94 2.52 6.36 -20.56
N ASP A 95 3.35 7.42 -20.57
CA ASP A 95 3.49 8.35 -21.69
C ASP A 95 3.83 7.65 -23.02
N ALA A 96 4.60 6.57 -22.95
CA ALA A 96 5.02 5.83 -24.14
C ALA A 96 3.90 4.99 -24.78
N THR A 97 2.90 4.54 -24.00
CA THR A 97 1.87 3.60 -24.45
C THR A 97 0.45 4.14 -24.37
N GLY A 98 0.22 5.19 -23.59
CA GLY A 98 -1.11 5.71 -23.28
C GLY A 98 -1.98 4.76 -22.46
N HIS A 99 -1.36 3.77 -21.82
CA HIS A 99 -2.02 2.79 -20.94
C HIS A 99 -1.22 2.59 -19.64
N PRO A 100 -1.86 2.17 -18.54
CA PRO A 100 -1.16 1.86 -17.31
C PRO A 100 -0.11 0.77 -17.52
N ALA A 101 1.01 0.87 -16.80
CA ALA A 101 2.06 -0.14 -16.84
C ALA A 101 1.50 -1.53 -16.51
N GLN A 102 1.95 -2.53 -17.28
CA GLN A 102 1.60 -3.93 -17.01
C GLN A 102 2.37 -4.44 -15.78
N TRP A 103 1.74 -5.30 -15.00
CA TRP A 103 2.35 -5.91 -13.84
C TRP A 103 2.60 -7.39 -14.06
N ILE A 104 3.75 -7.86 -13.61
CA ILE A 104 4.12 -9.27 -13.55
C ILE A 104 4.17 -9.69 -12.09
N GLY A 105 3.24 -10.54 -11.68
CA GLY A 105 3.20 -11.09 -10.32
C GLY A 105 3.99 -12.40 -10.24
N ILE A 106 4.91 -12.49 -9.28
CA ILE A 106 5.74 -13.67 -9.05
C ILE A 106 5.44 -14.21 -7.65
N THR A 107 5.00 -15.46 -7.59
CA THR A 107 4.69 -16.18 -6.35
C THR A 107 5.42 -17.51 -6.28
N GLY A 108 5.50 -18.09 -5.09
CA GLY A 108 6.15 -19.38 -4.87
C GLY A 108 6.67 -19.52 -3.44
N THR A 109 7.09 -20.70 -3.06
CA THR A 109 7.69 -20.99 -1.76
C THR A 109 9.12 -20.49 -1.64
N ASN A 110 9.92 -20.68 -2.70
CA ASN A 110 11.33 -20.28 -2.78
C ASN A 110 11.63 -19.56 -4.10
N GLY A 111 12.72 -18.81 -4.16
CA GLY A 111 13.24 -18.19 -5.37
C GLY A 111 12.48 -16.98 -5.89
N LYS A 112 11.44 -16.50 -5.19
CA LYS A 112 10.65 -15.34 -5.62
C LYS A 112 11.50 -14.10 -5.88
N THR A 113 12.33 -13.71 -4.93
CA THR A 113 13.18 -12.52 -5.02
C THR A 113 14.14 -12.64 -6.21
N SER A 114 14.89 -13.73 -6.31
CA SER A 114 15.83 -13.95 -7.42
C SER A 114 15.13 -13.94 -8.78
N THR A 115 13.97 -14.58 -8.89
CA THR A 115 13.19 -14.59 -10.14
C THR A 115 12.69 -13.18 -10.49
N THR A 116 12.25 -12.40 -9.50
CA THR A 116 11.78 -11.03 -9.70
C THR A 116 12.93 -10.14 -10.19
N GLU A 117 14.09 -10.21 -9.55
CA GLU A 117 15.28 -9.43 -9.93
C GLU A 117 15.77 -9.81 -11.34
N MET A 118 15.89 -11.10 -11.63
CA MET A 118 16.28 -11.57 -12.98
C MET A 118 15.28 -11.11 -14.05
N THR A 119 13.98 -11.19 -13.77
CA THR A 119 12.94 -10.73 -14.71
C THR A 119 13.07 -9.24 -14.97
N SER A 120 13.27 -8.44 -13.92
CA SER A 120 13.50 -7.01 -14.01
C SER A 120 14.73 -6.68 -14.87
N GLU A 121 15.86 -7.35 -14.63
CA GLU A 121 17.08 -7.16 -15.42
C GLU A 121 16.91 -7.54 -16.89
N MET A 122 16.24 -8.67 -17.17
CA MET A 122 15.97 -9.09 -18.55
C MET A 122 15.11 -8.08 -19.30
N LEU A 123 14.03 -7.59 -18.69
CA LEU A 123 13.14 -6.58 -19.28
C LEU A 123 13.87 -5.25 -19.50
N THR A 124 14.70 -4.86 -18.55
CA THR A 124 15.51 -3.63 -18.65
C THR A 124 16.55 -3.76 -19.80
N ALA A 125 17.16 -4.92 -19.97
CA ALA A 125 18.05 -5.19 -21.09
C ALA A 125 17.32 -5.14 -22.46
N CYS A 126 16.01 -5.37 -22.47
CA CYS A 126 15.15 -5.19 -23.65
C CYS A 126 14.68 -3.74 -23.86
N GLY A 127 15.15 -2.79 -23.05
CA GLY A 127 14.78 -1.37 -23.16
C GLY A 127 13.50 -0.98 -22.47
N LEU A 128 12.96 -1.83 -21.57
CA LEU A 128 11.76 -1.53 -20.79
C LEU A 128 12.13 -1.01 -19.40
N THR A 129 11.32 -0.11 -18.88
CA THR A 129 11.42 0.27 -17.46
C THR A 129 10.61 -0.73 -16.64
N ALA A 130 11.29 -1.62 -15.93
CA ALA A 130 10.67 -2.72 -15.19
C ALA A 130 11.27 -2.86 -13.78
N PRO A 131 10.94 -1.96 -12.83
CA PRO A 131 11.47 -2.03 -11.48
C PRO A 131 10.97 -3.28 -10.74
N ALA A 132 11.88 -3.96 -10.04
CA ALA A 132 11.51 -5.00 -9.08
C ALA A 132 11.00 -4.36 -7.79
N VAL A 133 9.81 -4.71 -7.35
CA VAL A 133 9.13 -4.12 -6.18
C VAL A 133 8.38 -5.18 -5.37
N GLY A 134 7.97 -4.81 -4.17
CA GLY A 134 7.25 -5.69 -3.24
C GLY A 134 8.08 -6.04 -2.01
N ASN A 135 7.96 -7.26 -1.50
CA ASN A 135 8.72 -7.70 -0.32
C ASN A 135 10.21 -7.95 -0.60
N ILE A 136 10.85 -7.03 -1.29
CA ILE A 136 12.26 -7.01 -1.68
C ILE A 136 12.92 -5.68 -1.33
N GLY A 137 12.33 -4.92 -0.39
CA GLY A 137 12.88 -3.67 0.12
C GLY A 137 12.36 -2.39 -0.53
N LYS A 138 11.74 -2.47 -1.71
CA LYS A 138 11.08 -1.34 -2.38
C LYS A 138 9.56 -1.57 -2.40
N ALA A 139 8.81 -0.64 -1.84
CA ALA A 139 7.35 -0.68 -1.85
C ALA A 139 6.79 -0.56 -3.27
N VAL A 140 5.68 -1.26 -3.55
CA VAL A 140 5.03 -1.23 -4.87
C VAL A 140 4.49 0.15 -5.20
N SER A 141 3.99 0.87 -4.21
CA SER A 141 3.45 2.23 -4.35
C SER A 141 4.49 3.31 -4.66
N HIS A 142 5.79 2.97 -4.62
CA HIS A 142 6.92 3.83 -5.02
C HIS A 142 7.54 3.44 -6.38
N ALA A 143 6.87 2.60 -7.16
CA ALA A 143 7.37 2.15 -8.46
C ALA A 143 7.11 3.14 -9.59
#